data_da584d26af057f2b76015eccd8da83db
#
_entry.id   da584d26af057f2b76015eccd8da83db
#
_cell.length_a   1.000
_cell.length_b   1.000
_cell.length_c   1.000
_cell.angle_alpha   90.00
_cell.angle_beta   90.00
_cell.angle_gamma   90.00
#
_symmetry.space_group_name_H-M   'P 1'
#
loop_
_entity.id
_entity.type
_entity.pdbx_description
1 polymer ?
#
loop_
_entity_poly.entity_id
_entity_poly.type
_entity_poly.pdbx_seq_one_letter_code
_entity_poly.pdbx_strand_id
1 'polypeptide(L)'
;MSTLLFIKVTDYVTSYFFIAIFLSGCYTMDKTDKGDSFQMGKKQVTFADIAAYTNFSKTTISRYFNHPDSLTLENQEKISQALDTLGYKKNKLAKVLANGKSEFIGIIIPNLYLHYYSEMLTQILSSYRDFHYKFLVFVSDNGPSEEEQYIDELMAYQIEGLIVLSHTLSSEKLASYQIPVIAIEREAEHICGVTSDKYMGALQAATLLIRDKCDVLIHVNADVPKSIPAYD
;
A
#
# COMPACT_ATOMS: atom_id res chain seq x y z
N MET A 1 -4.50 -39.30 -5.48
CA MET A 1 -5.37 -38.66 -6.50
C MET A 1 -5.96 -37.42 -5.88
N SER A 2 -5.32 -36.26 -6.11
CA SER A 2 -5.78 -34.98 -5.58
C SER A 2 -6.70 -34.34 -6.61
N THR A 3 -7.98 -34.22 -6.24
CA THR A 3 -8.99 -33.58 -7.07
C THR A 3 -8.80 -32.07 -6.98
N LEU A 4 -8.25 -31.46 -8.02
CA LEU A 4 -8.25 -30.02 -8.19
C LEU A 4 -9.66 -29.56 -8.53
N LEU A 5 -10.32 -28.91 -7.57
CA LEU A 5 -11.61 -28.28 -7.79
C LEU A 5 -11.38 -26.88 -8.37
N PHE A 6 -11.60 -26.70 -9.66
CA PHE A 6 -11.66 -25.39 -10.28
C PHE A 6 -13.01 -24.75 -9.94
N ILE A 7 -13.00 -23.77 -9.04
CA ILE A 7 -14.17 -22.92 -8.78
C ILE A 7 -14.07 -21.70 -9.70
N LYS A 8 -14.98 -21.61 -10.64
CA LYS A 8 -15.18 -20.44 -11.48
C LYS A 8 -15.80 -19.34 -10.61
N VAL A 9 -15.00 -18.33 -10.27
CA VAL A 9 -15.46 -17.19 -9.45
C VAL A 9 -16.27 -16.25 -10.33
N THR A 10 -17.57 -16.33 -10.24
CA THR A 10 -18.50 -15.33 -10.71
C THR A 10 -19.45 -15.10 -9.54
N ASP A 11 -19.11 -14.19 -8.66
CA ASP A 11 -20.00 -13.41 -7.83
C ASP A 11 -19.31 -12.90 -6.56
N TYR A 12 -19.69 -11.71 -6.11
CA TYR A 12 -19.22 -10.94 -4.95
C TYR A 12 -19.20 -11.68 -3.60
N VAL A 13 -19.87 -12.82 -3.50
CA VAL A 13 -20.00 -13.63 -2.27
C VAL A 13 -18.73 -14.43 -1.95
N THR A 14 -17.86 -14.67 -2.92
CA THR A 14 -16.70 -15.55 -2.75
C THR A 14 -15.49 -14.89 -2.09
N SER A 15 -15.39 -13.55 -2.09
CA SER A 15 -14.26 -12.85 -1.42
C SER A 15 -14.27 -13.03 0.09
N TYR A 16 -15.45 -13.03 0.72
CA TYR A 16 -15.57 -13.27 2.17
C TYR A 16 -15.32 -14.74 2.54
N PHE A 17 -15.59 -15.65 1.64
CA PHE A 17 -15.36 -17.09 1.86
C PHE A 17 -13.86 -17.43 1.83
N PHE A 18 -13.07 -16.75 1.01
CA PHE A 18 -11.62 -16.97 0.92
C PHE A 18 -10.87 -16.46 2.17
N ILE A 19 -11.27 -15.32 2.72
CA ILE A 19 -10.70 -14.79 3.97
C ILE A 19 -11.10 -15.68 5.15
N ALA A 20 -12.34 -16.17 5.18
CA ALA A 20 -12.81 -17.09 6.22
C ALA A 20 -12.10 -18.46 6.17
N ILE A 21 -11.81 -18.99 4.98
CA ILE A 21 -11.03 -20.24 4.82
C ILE A 21 -9.58 -20.03 5.23
N PHE A 22 -8.96 -18.89 4.94
CA PHE A 22 -7.60 -18.60 5.37
C PHE A 22 -7.48 -18.45 6.89
N LEU A 23 -8.49 -17.86 7.53
CA LEU A 23 -8.57 -17.76 8.99
C LEU A 23 -8.97 -19.08 9.65
N SER A 24 -9.80 -19.91 9.00
CA SER A 24 -10.21 -21.22 9.54
C SER A 24 -9.21 -22.33 9.20
N GLY A 25 -8.51 -22.26 8.08
CA GLY A 25 -7.48 -23.24 7.70
C GLY A 25 -6.24 -23.23 8.58
N CYS A 26 -5.97 -22.13 9.30
CA CYS A 26 -4.98 -22.11 10.37
C CYS A 26 -5.45 -22.77 11.67
N TYR A 27 -6.74 -23.14 11.81
CA TYR A 27 -7.30 -23.71 13.03
C TYR A 27 -7.56 -25.23 12.98
N THR A 28 -7.36 -25.88 11.84
CA THR A 28 -7.48 -27.34 11.74
C THR A 28 -6.12 -28.02 11.67
N MET A 29 -5.22 -27.68 12.57
CA MET A 29 -4.14 -28.59 12.93
C MET A 29 -4.64 -29.53 14.03
N ASP A 30 -4.63 -30.77 13.67
CA ASP A 30 -4.98 -31.99 14.37
C ASP A 30 -4.79 -31.95 15.90
N LYS A 31 -5.84 -32.34 16.63
CA LYS A 31 -5.84 -32.47 18.11
C LYS A 31 -5.20 -33.78 18.56
N THR A 32 -4.10 -34.21 17.97
CA THR A 32 -3.37 -35.40 18.44
C THR A 32 -1.87 -35.12 18.51
N ASP A 33 -1.50 -34.13 19.31
CA ASP A 33 -0.24 -34.25 20.03
C ASP A 33 -0.28 -33.46 21.34
N LYS A 34 0.20 -34.12 22.39
CA LYS A 34 0.14 -33.66 23.75
C LYS A 34 1.16 -32.52 23.97
N GLY A 35 0.66 -31.37 24.37
CA GLY A 35 1.36 -30.59 25.38
C GLY A 35 2.46 -29.64 24.94
N ASP A 36 2.25 -28.83 23.84
CA ASP A 36 2.93 -27.55 23.74
C ASP A 36 1.89 -26.45 23.70
N SER A 37 1.73 -25.79 24.84
CA SER A 37 0.96 -24.55 24.90
C SER A 37 1.52 -23.58 23.91
N PHE A 38 0.75 -23.23 22.86
CA PHE A 38 1.00 -22.11 21.97
C PHE A 38 1.09 -20.85 22.85
N GLN A 39 2.30 -20.49 23.25
CA GLN A 39 2.57 -19.26 23.95
C GLN A 39 2.30 -18.10 22.99
N MET A 40 1.08 -17.57 23.06
CA MET A 40 0.77 -16.25 22.54
C MET A 40 1.71 -15.24 23.22
N GLY A 41 2.61 -14.63 22.42
CA GLY A 41 3.39 -13.49 22.84
C GLY A 41 4.75 -13.82 23.46
N LYS A 42 5.73 -14.27 22.66
CA LYS A 42 7.13 -13.97 23.01
C LYS A 42 7.23 -12.46 23.18
N LYS A 43 7.48 -12.02 24.44
CA LYS A 43 7.73 -10.60 24.77
C LYS A 43 8.78 -10.07 23.78
N GLN A 44 8.40 -9.13 22.97
CA GLN A 44 9.30 -8.59 21.95
C GLN A 44 10.46 -7.88 22.66
N VAL A 45 11.69 -8.28 22.33
CA VAL A 45 12.90 -7.67 22.89
C VAL A 45 12.92 -6.18 22.58
N THR A 46 13.14 -5.36 23.57
CA THR A 46 13.14 -3.89 23.48
C THR A 46 14.56 -3.33 23.61
N PHE A 47 14.75 -2.05 23.31
CA PHE A 47 16.00 -1.34 23.58
C PHE A 47 16.41 -1.38 25.05
N ALA A 48 15.44 -1.48 25.97
CA ALA A 48 15.72 -1.60 27.39
C ALA A 48 16.36 -2.97 27.72
N ASP A 49 15.89 -4.03 27.08
CA ASP A 49 16.43 -5.38 27.28
C ASP A 49 17.86 -5.47 26.72
N ILE A 50 18.12 -4.87 25.55
CA ILE A 50 19.46 -4.81 24.95
C ILE A 50 20.41 -3.98 25.83
N ALA A 51 19.93 -2.83 26.32
CA ALA A 51 20.70 -1.96 27.22
C ALA A 51 21.08 -2.68 28.52
N ALA A 52 20.14 -3.44 29.11
CA ALA A 52 20.37 -4.26 30.30
C ALA A 52 21.39 -5.39 30.04
N TYR A 53 21.29 -6.06 28.88
CA TYR A 53 22.19 -7.15 28.52
C TYR A 53 23.63 -6.68 28.25
N THR A 54 23.78 -5.53 27.58
CA THR A 54 25.10 -4.97 27.19
C THR A 54 25.72 -4.04 28.23
N ASN A 55 25.00 -3.66 29.28
CA ASN A 55 25.31 -2.60 30.22
C ASN A 55 25.55 -1.22 29.57
N PHE A 56 24.96 -0.98 28.38
CA PHE A 56 24.96 0.32 27.75
C PHE A 56 23.69 1.10 28.06
N SER A 57 23.76 2.42 27.88
CA SER A 57 22.57 3.27 27.96
C SER A 57 21.65 3.03 26.77
N LYS A 58 20.32 3.27 26.95
CA LYS A 58 19.36 3.26 25.82
C LYS A 58 19.75 4.22 24.70
N THR A 59 20.40 5.34 25.05
CA THR A 59 20.91 6.32 24.09
C THR A 59 22.04 5.71 23.25
N THR A 60 22.93 4.91 23.85
CA THR A 60 24.01 4.21 23.13
C THR A 60 23.44 3.19 22.18
N ILE A 61 22.42 2.43 22.60
CA ILE A 61 21.71 1.49 21.71
C ILE A 61 21.02 2.23 20.57
N SER A 62 20.36 3.36 20.83
CA SER A 62 19.75 4.19 19.78
C SER A 62 20.77 4.71 18.77
N ARG A 63 21.96 5.12 19.23
CA ARG A 63 23.06 5.56 18.35
C ARG A 63 23.56 4.45 17.43
N TYR A 64 23.63 3.23 17.90
CA TYR A 64 24.00 2.09 17.06
C TYR A 64 23.12 1.96 15.81
N PHE A 65 21.81 2.25 15.93
CA PHE A 65 20.86 2.15 14.83
C PHE A 65 20.80 3.42 13.95
N ASN A 66 21.07 4.59 14.51
CA ASN A 66 20.83 5.86 13.82
C ASN A 66 22.15 6.59 13.44
N HIS A 67 23.21 6.42 14.20
CA HIS A 67 24.51 7.06 14.03
C HIS A 67 25.63 6.09 14.42
N PRO A 68 25.81 4.97 13.72
CA PRO A 68 26.79 3.92 14.08
C PRO A 68 28.21 4.48 14.15
N ASP A 69 28.57 5.42 13.26
CA ASP A 69 29.89 6.04 13.21
C ASP A 69 30.25 6.82 14.49
N SER A 70 29.26 7.11 15.34
CA SER A 70 29.49 7.76 16.65
C SER A 70 29.93 6.78 17.75
N LEU A 71 30.02 5.48 17.44
CA LEU A 71 30.43 4.42 18.37
C LEU A 71 31.72 3.78 17.91
N THR A 72 32.52 3.32 18.88
CA THR A 72 33.71 2.51 18.59
C THR A 72 33.34 1.17 17.99
N LEU A 73 34.18 0.58 17.17
CA LEU A 73 33.99 -0.73 16.56
C LEU A 73 33.71 -1.79 17.62
N GLU A 74 34.43 -1.79 18.74
CA GLU A 74 34.21 -2.72 19.85
C GLU A 74 32.79 -2.62 20.42
N ASN A 75 32.27 -1.41 20.60
CA ASN A 75 30.90 -1.21 21.09
C ASN A 75 29.83 -1.67 20.07
N GLN A 76 30.10 -1.43 18.79
CA GLN A 76 29.24 -1.91 17.72
C GLN A 76 29.15 -3.44 17.68
N GLU A 77 30.29 -4.12 17.81
CA GLU A 77 30.36 -5.59 17.86
C GLU A 77 29.62 -6.15 19.07
N LYS A 78 29.81 -5.57 20.27
CA LYS A 78 29.10 -5.98 21.48
C LYS A 78 27.60 -5.87 21.34
N ILE A 79 27.11 -4.77 20.72
CA ILE A 79 25.68 -4.57 20.49
C ILE A 79 25.18 -5.57 19.45
N SER A 80 25.91 -5.78 18.34
CA SER A 80 25.55 -6.75 17.31
C SER A 80 25.38 -8.16 17.88
N GLN A 81 26.35 -8.63 18.67
CA GLN A 81 26.26 -9.94 19.34
C GLN A 81 25.06 -10.05 20.29
N ALA A 82 24.76 -8.97 21.01
CA ALA A 82 23.59 -8.94 21.89
C ALA A 82 22.26 -9.01 21.09
N LEU A 83 22.17 -8.34 19.95
CA LEU A 83 21.01 -8.40 19.08
C LEU A 83 20.75 -9.83 18.58
N ASP A 84 21.82 -10.51 18.14
CA ASP A 84 21.73 -11.89 17.67
C ASP A 84 21.34 -12.84 18.81
N THR A 85 21.98 -12.71 19.98
CA THR A 85 21.72 -13.55 21.14
C THR A 85 20.31 -13.40 21.67
N LEU A 86 19.78 -12.16 21.71
CA LEU A 86 18.44 -11.87 22.19
C LEU A 86 17.36 -12.13 21.11
N GLY A 87 17.76 -12.39 19.87
CA GLY A 87 16.84 -12.53 18.74
C GLY A 87 16.06 -11.24 18.46
N TYR A 88 16.72 -10.07 18.62
CA TYR A 88 16.07 -8.78 18.42
C TYR A 88 15.64 -8.60 16.98
N LYS A 89 14.36 -8.32 16.77
CA LYS A 89 13.83 -7.87 15.47
C LYS A 89 13.50 -6.38 15.56
N LYS A 90 14.10 -5.59 14.66
CA LYS A 90 13.86 -4.15 14.60
C LYS A 90 12.36 -3.85 14.49
N ASN A 91 11.81 -3.22 15.53
CA ASN A 91 10.41 -2.82 15.53
C ASN A 91 10.27 -1.54 14.68
N LYS A 92 9.78 -1.70 13.45
CA LYS A 92 9.56 -0.58 12.53
C LYS A 92 8.50 0.40 13.05
N LEU A 93 7.48 -0.10 13.77
CA LEU A 93 6.44 0.75 14.36
C LEU A 93 6.99 1.63 15.48
N ALA A 94 7.88 1.09 16.32
CA ALA A 94 8.55 1.90 17.35
C ALA A 94 9.43 3.00 16.74
N LYS A 95 10.05 2.75 15.57
CA LYS A 95 10.80 3.76 14.82
C LYS A 95 9.88 4.88 14.30
N VAL A 96 8.70 4.53 13.80
CA VAL A 96 7.69 5.49 13.34
C VAL A 96 7.25 6.40 14.49
N LEU A 97 6.92 5.82 15.64
CA LEU A 97 6.51 6.58 16.83
C LEU A 97 7.62 7.51 17.34
N ALA A 98 8.88 7.10 17.23
CA ALA A 98 10.03 7.92 17.67
C ALA A 98 10.41 9.04 16.69
N ASN A 99 10.27 8.80 15.40
CA ASN A 99 10.78 9.70 14.35
C ASN A 99 9.67 10.49 13.65
N GLY A 100 8.38 10.16 13.87
CA GLY A 100 7.23 10.79 13.23
C GLY A 100 7.11 10.51 11.73
N LYS A 101 7.92 9.59 11.17
CA LYS A 101 7.87 9.20 9.76
C LYS A 101 7.53 7.74 9.61
N SER A 102 6.41 7.46 8.93
CA SER A 102 5.92 6.09 8.74
C SER A 102 6.57 5.37 7.57
N GLU A 103 7.06 6.11 6.58
CA GLU A 103 7.52 5.62 5.28
C GLU A 103 6.38 4.90 4.51
N PHE A 104 5.11 5.25 4.80
CA PHE A 104 3.95 4.72 4.11
C PHE A 104 3.33 5.72 3.16
N ILE A 105 2.97 5.25 1.97
CA ILE A 105 2.12 5.95 1.00
C ILE A 105 0.81 5.17 0.89
N GLY A 106 -0.31 5.86 1.03
CA GLY A 106 -1.63 5.31 0.76
C GLY A 106 -1.90 5.29 -0.74
N ILE A 107 -2.59 4.26 -1.22
CA ILE A 107 -3.08 4.19 -2.59
C ILE A 107 -4.54 3.78 -2.54
N ILE A 108 -5.40 4.54 -3.23
CA ILE A 108 -6.78 4.15 -3.49
C ILE A 108 -6.95 3.91 -4.98
N ILE A 109 -7.52 2.78 -5.33
CA ILE A 109 -7.74 2.32 -6.70
C ILE A 109 -9.15 1.77 -6.84
N PRO A 110 -9.87 2.04 -7.96
CA PRO A 110 -11.27 1.63 -8.07
C PRO A 110 -11.44 0.11 -8.21
N ASN A 111 -10.54 -0.57 -8.90
CA ASN A 111 -10.58 -2.02 -9.05
C ASN A 111 -9.25 -2.58 -9.57
N LEU A 112 -9.11 -3.90 -9.55
CA LEU A 112 -7.93 -4.61 -10.04
C LEU A 112 -8.21 -5.52 -11.25
N TYR A 113 -9.47 -5.65 -11.67
CA TYR A 113 -9.83 -6.49 -12.83
C TYR A 113 -9.57 -5.81 -14.16
N LEU A 114 -9.58 -4.46 -14.22
CA LEU A 114 -9.17 -3.73 -15.40
C LEU A 114 -7.65 -3.70 -15.47
N HIS A 115 -7.10 -4.21 -16.58
CA HIS A 115 -5.66 -4.30 -16.83
C HIS A 115 -4.94 -2.95 -16.64
N TYR A 116 -5.57 -1.87 -17.06
CA TYR A 116 -5.06 -0.51 -16.88
C TYR A 116 -4.69 -0.20 -15.43
N TYR A 117 -5.60 -0.45 -14.46
CA TYR A 117 -5.35 -0.15 -13.06
C TYR A 117 -4.35 -1.10 -12.42
N SER A 118 -4.39 -2.38 -12.78
CA SER A 118 -3.44 -3.36 -12.24
C SER A 118 -2.02 -3.12 -12.74
N GLU A 119 -1.85 -2.69 -13.99
CA GLU A 119 -0.55 -2.33 -14.55
C GLU A 119 -0.03 -1.03 -13.92
N MET A 120 -0.86 0.01 -13.82
CA MET A 120 -0.51 1.27 -13.14
C MET A 120 -0.05 1.00 -11.71
N LEU A 121 -0.81 0.20 -10.95
CA LEU A 121 -0.44 -0.17 -9.59
C LEU A 121 0.91 -0.90 -9.56
N THR A 122 1.15 -1.82 -10.47
CA THR A 122 2.42 -2.55 -10.57
C THR A 122 3.60 -1.59 -10.75
N GLN A 123 3.46 -0.59 -11.62
CA GLN A 123 4.49 0.43 -11.83
C GLN A 123 4.72 1.29 -10.58
N ILE A 124 3.64 1.73 -9.93
CA ILE A 124 3.76 2.50 -8.67
C ILE A 124 4.48 1.68 -7.60
N LEU A 125 4.08 0.42 -7.39
CA LEU A 125 4.69 -0.44 -6.38
C LEU A 125 6.17 -0.75 -6.68
N SER A 126 6.56 -0.80 -7.95
CA SER A 126 7.96 -1.02 -8.36
C SER A 126 8.90 0.09 -7.90
N SER A 127 8.38 1.29 -7.68
CA SER A 127 9.13 2.46 -7.19
C SER A 127 9.70 2.27 -5.76
N TYR A 128 9.24 1.26 -5.02
CA TYR A 128 9.85 0.88 -3.74
C TYR A 128 11.36 0.65 -3.85
N ARG A 129 11.85 0.16 -4.98
CA ARG A 129 13.28 -0.13 -5.21
C ARG A 129 14.14 1.13 -5.13
N ASP A 130 13.56 2.27 -5.56
CA ASP A 130 14.27 3.54 -5.67
C ASP A 130 14.07 4.43 -4.44
N PHE A 131 12.86 4.45 -3.90
CA PHE A 131 12.45 5.40 -2.85
C PHE A 131 12.23 4.78 -1.48
N HIS A 132 12.13 3.45 -1.38
CA HIS A 132 11.92 2.69 -0.14
C HIS A 132 10.64 2.99 0.63
N TYR A 133 9.67 3.70 0.02
CA TYR A 133 8.33 3.87 0.57
C TYR A 133 7.54 2.57 0.46
N LYS A 134 6.81 2.24 1.51
CA LYS A 134 5.87 1.10 1.53
C LYS A 134 4.50 1.61 1.15
N PHE A 135 3.71 0.76 0.53
CA PHE A 135 2.39 1.12 0.05
C PHE A 135 1.31 0.37 0.81
N LEU A 136 0.27 1.12 1.22
CA LEU A 136 -0.98 0.58 1.74
C LEU A 136 -2.03 0.80 0.64
N VAL A 137 -2.61 -0.28 0.12
CA VAL A 137 -3.50 -0.23 -1.03
C VAL A 137 -4.91 -0.61 -0.60
N PHE A 138 -5.87 0.26 -0.87
CA PHE A 138 -7.30 0.00 -0.73
C PHE A 138 -7.98 0.04 -2.09
N VAL A 139 -8.98 -0.83 -2.25
CA VAL A 139 -9.80 -0.88 -3.46
C VAL A 139 -11.16 -0.31 -3.11
N SER A 140 -11.58 0.78 -3.76
CA SER A 140 -12.84 1.47 -3.53
C SER A 140 -13.58 1.63 -4.84
N ASP A 141 -14.69 0.91 -4.99
CA ASP A 141 -15.57 0.93 -6.17
C ASP A 141 -17.01 1.37 -5.85
N ASN A 142 -17.32 1.64 -4.57
CA ASN A 142 -18.67 1.96 -4.09
C ASN A 142 -18.91 3.47 -3.89
N GLY A 143 -18.06 4.31 -4.43
CA GLY A 143 -18.26 5.75 -4.46
C GLY A 143 -17.63 6.54 -3.29
N PRO A 144 -18.00 7.84 -3.14
CA PRO A 144 -17.24 8.78 -2.31
C PRO A 144 -17.24 8.45 -0.82
N SER A 145 -18.30 7.85 -0.29
CA SER A 145 -18.38 7.51 1.14
C SER A 145 -17.39 6.42 1.54
N GLU A 146 -17.21 5.41 0.70
CA GLU A 146 -16.24 4.34 0.92
C GLU A 146 -14.82 4.87 0.74
N GLU A 147 -14.59 5.68 -0.29
CA GLU A 147 -13.30 6.31 -0.53
C GLU A 147 -12.87 7.16 0.67
N GLU A 148 -13.78 7.98 1.24
CA GLU A 148 -13.51 8.77 2.43
C GLU A 148 -13.14 7.89 3.63
N GLN A 149 -13.91 6.82 3.87
CA GLN A 149 -13.63 5.87 4.96
C GLN A 149 -12.25 5.23 4.82
N TYR A 150 -11.85 4.85 3.62
CA TYR A 150 -10.54 4.24 3.39
C TYR A 150 -9.39 5.25 3.52
N ILE A 151 -9.63 6.52 3.15
CA ILE A 151 -8.63 7.57 3.41
C ILE A 151 -8.46 7.79 4.91
N ASP A 152 -9.55 7.85 5.67
CA ASP A 152 -9.48 8.01 7.13
C ASP A 152 -8.74 6.83 7.79
N GLU A 153 -8.95 5.61 7.31
CA GLU A 153 -8.20 4.43 7.75
C GLU A 153 -6.70 4.56 7.42
N LEU A 154 -6.37 5.00 6.20
CA LEU A 154 -4.98 5.25 5.80
C LEU A 154 -4.32 6.35 6.66
N MET A 155 -5.05 7.41 7.00
CA MET A 155 -4.58 8.47 7.89
C MET A 155 -4.25 7.94 9.29
N ALA A 156 -5.00 6.96 9.80
CA ALA A 156 -4.71 6.31 11.07
C ALA A 156 -3.35 5.57 11.07
N TYR A 157 -2.89 5.11 9.89
CA TYR A 157 -1.53 4.56 9.72
C TYR A 157 -0.45 5.62 9.56
N GLN A 158 -0.80 6.93 9.67
CA GLN A 158 0.14 8.05 9.53
C GLN A 158 0.86 8.04 8.17
N ILE A 159 0.13 7.85 7.09
CA ILE A 159 0.71 7.89 5.75
C ILE A 159 1.34 9.27 5.48
N GLU A 160 2.44 9.30 4.72
CA GLU A 160 3.16 10.53 4.37
C GLU A 160 2.68 11.14 3.05
N GLY A 161 1.86 10.42 2.30
CA GLY A 161 1.25 10.87 1.07
C GLY A 161 0.18 9.90 0.60
N LEU A 162 -0.66 10.37 -0.31
CA LEU A 162 -1.78 9.62 -0.86
C LEU A 162 -1.77 9.68 -2.38
N ILE A 163 -1.95 8.55 -3.03
CA ILE A 163 -2.17 8.44 -4.47
C ILE A 163 -3.60 7.95 -4.68
N VAL A 164 -4.39 8.67 -5.44
CA VAL A 164 -5.77 8.28 -5.77
C VAL A 164 -5.92 8.10 -7.27
N LEU A 165 -6.37 6.93 -7.70
CA LEU A 165 -6.65 6.62 -9.09
C LEU A 165 -8.14 6.76 -9.34
N SER A 166 -8.52 7.61 -10.30
CA SER A 166 -9.94 7.81 -10.68
C SER A 166 -10.85 8.09 -9.47
N HIS A 167 -10.40 8.97 -8.57
CA HIS A 167 -11.11 9.31 -7.33
C HIS A 167 -12.54 9.81 -7.57
N THR A 168 -13.40 9.66 -6.59
CA THR A 168 -14.79 10.13 -6.59
C THR A 168 -15.00 11.34 -5.68
N LEU A 169 -14.12 11.56 -4.70
CA LEU A 169 -14.14 12.74 -3.85
C LEU A 169 -13.70 14.00 -4.61
N SER A 170 -14.17 15.15 -4.19
CA SER A 170 -13.72 16.42 -4.74
C SER A 170 -12.25 16.72 -4.39
N SER A 171 -11.56 17.47 -5.26
CA SER A 171 -10.18 17.87 -5.03
C SER A 171 -10.00 18.74 -3.77
N GLU A 172 -11.01 19.55 -3.42
CA GLU A 172 -11.05 20.30 -2.15
C GLU A 172 -11.06 19.39 -0.93
N LYS A 173 -11.89 18.33 -0.97
CA LYS A 173 -11.96 17.35 0.13
C LYS A 173 -10.63 16.61 0.26
N LEU A 174 -10.03 16.18 -0.84
CA LEU A 174 -8.74 15.54 -0.83
C LEU A 174 -7.62 16.45 -0.29
N ALA A 175 -7.64 17.73 -0.66
CA ALA A 175 -6.69 18.72 -0.13
C ALA A 175 -6.85 18.96 1.37
N SER A 176 -8.06 18.76 1.93
CA SER A 176 -8.34 18.98 3.35
C SER A 176 -7.60 18.03 4.30
N TYR A 177 -7.08 16.91 3.81
CA TYR A 177 -6.30 15.95 4.60
C TYR A 177 -4.89 16.43 4.98
N GLN A 178 -4.45 17.57 4.43
CA GLN A 178 -3.17 18.23 4.76
C GLN A 178 -1.92 17.36 4.60
N ILE A 179 -1.97 16.37 3.71
CA ILE A 179 -0.84 15.58 3.24
C ILE A 179 -0.68 15.76 1.73
N PRO A 180 0.49 15.47 1.16
CA PRO A 180 0.64 15.43 -0.29
C PRO A 180 -0.31 14.42 -0.92
N VAL A 181 -1.16 14.88 -1.85
CA VAL A 181 -2.10 14.03 -2.60
C VAL A 181 -1.80 14.16 -4.10
N ILE A 182 -1.72 13.02 -4.77
CA ILE A 182 -1.59 12.93 -6.24
C ILE A 182 -2.82 12.21 -6.77
N ALA A 183 -3.58 12.89 -7.65
CA ALA A 183 -4.66 12.28 -8.42
C ALA A 183 -4.14 11.80 -9.78
N ILE A 184 -4.47 10.57 -10.16
CA ILE A 184 -4.14 10.00 -11.46
C ILE A 184 -5.42 9.83 -12.26
N GLU A 185 -5.38 10.25 -13.55
CA GLU A 185 -6.47 10.19 -14.51
C GLU A 185 -7.70 11.04 -14.16
N ARG A 186 -7.53 12.05 -13.29
CA ARG A 186 -8.52 13.07 -13.04
C ARG A 186 -7.88 14.44 -12.94
N GLU A 187 -8.56 15.44 -13.46
CA GLU A 187 -8.21 16.83 -13.21
C GLU A 187 -8.49 17.19 -11.76
N ALA A 188 -7.58 17.94 -11.15
CA ALA A 188 -7.64 18.30 -9.76
C ALA A 188 -7.13 19.74 -9.55
N GLU A 189 -8.02 20.64 -9.19
CA GLU A 189 -7.70 22.05 -9.02
C GLU A 189 -6.88 22.32 -7.74
N HIS A 190 -7.16 21.55 -6.67
CA HIS A 190 -6.58 21.81 -5.34
C HIS A 190 -5.47 20.84 -4.94
N ILE A 191 -5.18 19.83 -5.77
CA ILE A 191 -4.14 18.81 -5.52
C ILE A 191 -3.32 18.60 -6.79
N CYS A 192 -2.21 17.87 -6.67
CA CYS A 192 -1.41 17.54 -7.84
C CYS A 192 -2.13 16.47 -8.69
N GLY A 193 -2.34 16.76 -9.98
CA GLY A 193 -2.94 15.84 -10.95
C GLY A 193 -1.93 15.32 -11.96
N VAL A 194 -2.04 14.06 -12.34
CA VAL A 194 -1.31 13.43 -13.44
C VAL A 194 -2.33 12.82 -14.39
N THR A 195 -2.42 13.36 -15.60
CA THR A 195 -3.36 12.90 -16.63
C THR A 195 -2.64 12.69 -17.95
N SER A 196 -3.16 11.79 -18.76
CA SER A 196 -2.75 11.67 -20.17
C SER A 196 -3.35 12.81 -21.01
N ASP A 197 -2.65 13.23 -22.05
CA ASP A 197 -3.20 14.18 -23.04
C ASP A 197 -4.20 13.46 -23.96
N LYS A 198 -5.45 13.36 -23.48
CA LYS A 198 -6.54 12.66 -24.15
C LYS A 198 -6.92 13.34 -25.47
N TYR A 199 -6.86 14.66 -25.51
CA TYR A 199 -7.16 15.43 -26.73
C TYR A 199 -6.16 15.11 -27.83
N MET A 200 -4.87 15.20 -27.55
CA MET A 200 -3.84 14.85 -28.51
C MET A 200 -3.91 13.40 -28.96
N GLY A 201 -4.18 12.47 -28.03
CA GLY A 201 -4.38 11.07 -28.36
C GLY A 201 -5.56 10.85 -29.33
N ALA A 202 -6.70 11.45 -29.06
CA ALA A 202 -7.89 11.38 -29.93
C ALA A 202 -7.63 12.04 -31.30
N LEU A 203 -6.97 13.19 -31.31
CA LEU A 203 -6.61 13.89 -32.54
C LEU A 203 -5.69 13.07 -33.44
N GLN A 204 -4.67 12.44 -32.85
CA GLN A 204 -3.75 11.57 -33.57
C GLN A 204 -4.47 10.34 -34.15
N ALA A 205 -5.32 9.67 -33.35
CA ALA A 205 -6.10 8.52 -33.81
C ALA A 205 -7.06 8.91 -34.97
N ALA A 206 -7.82 9.99 -34.82
CA ALA A 206 -8.71 10.48 -35.87
C ALA A 206 -7.94 10.86 -37.14
N THR A 207 -6.78 11.53 -37.01
CA THR A 207 -5.93 11.90 -38.13
C THR A 207 -5.44 10.68 -38.93
N LEU A 208 -5.05 9.60 -38.23
CA LEU A 208 -4.64 8.37 -38.90
C LEU A 208 -5.80 7.77 -39.71
N LEU A 209 -6.99 7.64 -39.10
CA LEU A 209 -8.17 7.10 -39.78
C LEU A 209 -8.60 7.91 -40.99
N ILE A 210 -8.55 9.26 -40.93
CA ILE A 210 -8.85 10.15 -42.05
C ILE A 210 -7.80 9.99 -43.16
N ARG A 211 -6.52 9.93 -42.79
CA ARG A 211 -5.43 9.73 -43.77
C ARG A 211 -5.55 8.40 -44.51
N ASP A 212 -6.00 7.37 -43.82
CA ASP A 212 -6.23 6.04 -44.39
C ASP A 212 -7.55 5.97 -45.19
N LYS A 213 -8.25 7.10 -45.34
CA LYS A 213 -9.49 7.28 -46.14
C LYS A 213 -10.61 6.31 -45.71
N CYS A 214 -10.78 6.14 -44.39
CA CYS A 214 -11.88 5.37 -43.84
C CYS A 214 -13.23 6.12 -44.13
N ASP A 215 -14.18 5.46 -44.76
CA ASP A 215 -15.49 6.02 -45.07
C ASP A 215 -16.41 6.19 -43.86
N VAL A 216 -16.18 5.38 -42.82
CA VAL A 216 -16.99 5.38 -41.60
C VAL A 216 -16.05 5.34 -40.40
N LEU A 217 -16.25 6.31 -39.49
CA LEU A 217 -15.56 6.36 -38.20
C LEU A 217 -16.54 5.98 -37.11
N ILE A 218 -16.17 4.98 -36.28
CA ILE A 218 -16.99 4.54 -35.17
C ILE A 218 -16.19 4.78 -33.87
N HIS A 219 -16.77 5.59 -32.97
CA HIS A 219 -16.26 5.78 -31.64
C HIS A 219 -17.02 4.88 -30.66
N VAL A 220 -16.30 4.03 -29.96
CA VAL A 220 -16.86 3.16 -28.91
C VAL A 220 -16.32 3.64 -27.57
N ASN A 221 -17.23 4.01 -26.69
CA ASN A 221 -16.88 4.46 -25.33
C ASN A 221 -17.70 3.67 -24.31
N ALA A 222 -17.20 3.64 -23.05
CA ALA A 222 -17.98 3.11 -21.95
C ALA A 222 -19.13 4.08 -21.61
N ASP A 223 -20.24 3.54 -21.09
CA ASP A 223 -21.30 4.36 -20.52
C ASP A 223 -20.83 4.89 -19.14
N VAL A 224 -20.22 6.05 -19.18
CA VAL A 224 -19.62 6.66 -17.97
C VAL A 224 -20.48 7.85 -17.57
N PRO A 225 -20.79 8.04 -16.27
CA PRO A 225 -21.53 9.19 -15.80
C PRO A 225 -20.87 10.51 -16.23
N LYS A 226 -21.66 11.50 -16.64
CA LYS A 226 -21.19 12.83 -17.10
C LYS A 226 -20.29 13.59 -16.11
N SER A 227 -20.21 13.14 -14.87
CA SER A 227 -19.33 13.72 -13.83
C SER A 227 -17.85 13.29 -13.94
N ILE A 228 -17.50 12.47 -14.91
CA ILE A 228 -16.13 12.03 -15.12
C ILE A 228 -15.50 12.90 -16.24
N PRO A 229 -14.36 13.57 -16.01
CA PRO A 229 -13.70 14.45 -16.98
C PRO A 229 -13.32 13.80 -18.33
N ALA A 230 -13.54 12.52 -18.51
CA ALA A 230 -13.35 11.84 -19.79
C ALA A 230 -14.46 12.16 -20.83
N TYR A 231 -15.45 12.99 -20.47
CA TYR A 231 -16.58 13.35 -21.34
C TYR A 231 -16.40 14.69 -22.06
N ASP A 232 -15.50 15.53 -21.60
CA ASP A 232 -15.17 16.81 -22.26
C ASP A 232 -13.98 16.61 -23.22
#